data_967d484649b3e1a6dd52a87c9876e8f6
#
_entry.id   967d484649b3e1a6dd52a87c9876e8f6
#
_cell.length_a   1.000
_cell.length_b   1.000
_cell.length_c   1.000
_cell.angle_alpha   90.00
_cell.angle_beta   90.00
_cell.angle_gamma   90.00
#
_symmetry.space_group_name_H-M   'P 1'
#
loop_
_entity.id
_entity.type
_entity.pdbx_description
1 polymer ?
#
loop_
_entity_poly.entity_id
_entity_poly.type
_entity_poly.pdbx_seq_one_letter_code
_entity_poly.pdbx_strand_id
1 'polypeptide(L)'
;MPIPGESLSCNKSNSCLYQVRYGDSSYSNGDLAVETFAFDSSTSNESVVFPKVVFGCGHNNDGTFNETGSGIVGLGGGAVSIVRQLETTIGGKFSYCLTTLDSKSSSKISFGPNAIVTGPNVSSTPIVQKSPDTFYYLTLEGVSVGNEALAYYIPNSNSKASVEEGNIIIDSGTTLTYIPSSLYEGLESTLEKSISGNRVSDPQGLFGLCYELPNNGEFNAPSIIAHFTGANVELTQENTFVEVEKGVVCLTFVPSEDLAIFGNLHQMNFLIGYDLENQKVGFLPTDCSKTQ
;
A
#
# COMPACT_ATOMS: atom_id res chain seq x y z
N MET A 1 4.48 -2.90 -15.50
CA MET A 1 3.65 -1.68 -15.68
C MET A 1 4.56 -0.50 -15.96
N PRO A 2 4.24 0.41 -16.90
CA PRO A 2 5.01 1.63 -17.02
C PRO A 2 4.84 2.44 -15.73
N ILE A 3 5.95 2.94 -15.20
CA ILE A 3 5.97 3.85 -14.05
C ILE A 3 5.07 5.05 -14.38
N PRO A 4 4.18 5.47 -13.49
CA PRO A 4 3.30 6.61 -13.74
C PRO A 4 4.14 7.82 -14.15
N GLY A 5 3.87 8.38 -15.31
CA GLY A 5 4.58 9.56 -15.82
C GLY A 5 3.92 10.82 -15.28
N GLU A 6 4.64 11.57 -14.45
CA GLU A 6 4.27 12.94 -14.12
C GLU A 6 4.95 13.88 -15.11
N SER A 7 4.19 14.77 -15.71
CA SER A 7 4.78 15.86 -16.50
C SER A 7 4.24 17.21 -16.03
N LEU A 8 5.15 18.14 -15.83
CA LEU A 8 4.87 19.53 -15.47
C LEU A 8 5.34 20.44 -16.61
N SER A 9 4.49 21.31 -17.06
CA SER A 9 4.86 22.30 -18.06
C SER A 9 4.26 23.65 -17.75
N CYS A 10 5.11 24.70 -17.72
CA CYS A 10 4.65 26.07 -17.48
C CYS A 10 4.81 26.90 -18.75
N ASN A 11 3.81 27.72 -19.06
CA ASN A 11 3.87 28.68 -20.15
C ASN A 11 4.50 30.01 -19.71
N LYS A 12 4.74 30.90 -20.66
CA LYS A 12 5.33 32.22 -20.38
C LYS A 12 4.47 33.14 -19.51
N SER A 13 3.21 32.79 -19.31
CA SER A 13 2.22 33.52 -18.50
C SER A 13 2.12 32.99 -17.06
N ASN A 14 3.05 32.09 -16.64
CA ASN A 14 3.06 31.43 -15.34
C ASN A 14 1.84 30.52 -15.07
N SER A 15 1.11 30.09 -16.10
CA SER A 15 0.15 29.00 -15.98
C SER A 15 0.90 27.69 -16.17
N CYS A 16 0.82 26.81 -15.17
CA CYS A 16 1.48 25.51 -15.16
C CYS A 16 0.44 24.40 -15.27
N LEU A 17 0.67 23.48 -16.18
CA LEU A 17 -0.16 22.30 -16.40
C LEU A 17 0.50 21.09 -15.77
N TYR A 18 -0.30 20.18 -15.27
CA TYR A 18 0.17 18.86 -14.83
C TYR A 18 -0.55 17.75 -15.60
N GLN A 19 0.12 16.64 -15.71
CA GLN A 19 -0.43 15.38 -16.16
C GLN A 19 0.09 14.26 -15.27
N VAL A 20 -0.81 13.44 -14.73
CA VAL A 20 -0.49 12.24 -13.97
C VAL A 20 -1.19 11.04 -14.61
N ARG A 21 -0.46 9.93 -14.73
CA ARG A 21 -0.99 8.64 -15.17
C ARG A 21 -0.70 7.59 -14.09
N TYR A 22 -1.72 6.85 -13.71
CA TYR A 22 -1.66 5.80 -12.70
C TYR A 22 -1.46 4.42 -13.34
N GLY A 23 -1.06 3.44 -12.51
CA GLY A 23 -0.78 2.08 -12.99
C GLY A 23 -1.98 1.33 -13.58
N ASP A 24 -3.19 1.68 -13.17
CA ASP A 24 -4.47 1.16 -13.69
C ASP A 24 -4.94 1.84 -14.99
N SER A 25 -4.10 2.68 -15.59
CA SER A 25 -4.39 3.53 -16.76
C SER A 25 -5.29 4.74 -16.48
N SER A 26 -5.74 4.95 -15.25
CA SER A 26 -6.40 6.19 -14.85
C SER A 26 -5.47 7.38 -15.05
N TYR A 27 -6.04 8.55 -15.29
CA TYR A 27 -5.25 9.77 -15.45
C TYR A 27 -5.95 11.01 -14.91
N SER A 28 -5.15 12.02 -14.60
CA SER A 28 -5.62 13.36 -14.27
C SER A 28 -4.76 14.40 -14.96
N ASN A 29 -5.40 15.32 -15.64
CA ASN A 29 -4.77 16.47 -16.31
C ASN A 29 -5.46 17.75 -15.89
N GLY A 30 -4.70 18.81 -15.65
CA GLY A 30 -5.27 20.09 -15.23
C GLY A 30 -4.23 21.17 -15.01
N ASP A 31 -4.64 22.19 -14.27
CA ASP A 31 -3.79 23.29 -13.86
C ASP A 31 -3.19 23.06 -12.48
N LEU A 32 -1.93 23.44 -12.30
CA LEU A 32 -1.37 23.59 -10.94
C LEU A 32 -1.90 24.84 -10.30
N ALA A 33 -2.42 24.69 -9.11
CA ALA A 33 -2.92 25.76 -8.28
C ALA A 33 -2.26 25.75 -6.90
N VAL A 34 -2.39 26.84 -6.16
CA VAL A 34 -1.90 26.97 -4.80
C VAL A 34 -3.06 27.38 -3.91
N GLU A 35 -3.30 26.64 -2.84
CA GLU A 35 -4.40 26.91 -1.93
C GLU A 35 -4.01 26.62 -0.47
N THR A 36 -4.89 27.00 0.43
CA THR A 36 -4.79 26.70 1.86
C THR A 36 -5.59 25.44 2.16
N PHE A 37 -4.94 24.41 2.69
CA PHE A 37 -5.59 23.19 3.14
C PHE A 37 -5.79 23.22 4.64
N ALA A 38 -6.96 22.78 5.10
CA ALA A 38 -7.28 22.61 6.50
C ALA A 38 -7.64 21.13 6.76
N PHE A 39 -7.03 20.56 7.79
CA PHE A 39 -7.35 19.23 8.28
C PHE A 39 -7.96 19.35 9.67
N ASP A 40 -9.08 18.70 9.90
CA ASP A 40 -9.69 18.66 11.22
C ASP A 40 -8.82 17.84 12.17
N SER A 41 -8.56 18.39 13.34
CA SER A 41 -7.81 17.68 14.36
C SER A 41 -8.69 16.66 15.06
N SER A 42 -8.20 15.43 15.21
CA SER A 42 -8.88 14.42 16.05
C SER A 42 -8.69 14.65 17.55
N THR A 43 -7.76 15.56 17.94
CA THR A 43 -7.40 15.80 19.34
C THR A 43 -7.87 17.18 19.85
N SER A 44 -8.33 18.04 18.97
CA SER A 44 -8.85 19.37 19.33
C SER A 44 -10.01 19.73 18.41
N ASN A 45 -10.82 20.72 18.84
CA ASN A 45 -11.91 21.27 17.98
C ASN A 45 -11.38 22.29 16.95
N GLU A 46 -10.08 22.39 16.78
CA GLU A 46 -9.44 23.34 15.85
C GLU A 46 -8.88 22.61 14.64
N SER A 47 -9.07 23.17 13.46
CA SER A 47 -8.44 22.66 12.23
C SER A 47 -6.98 23.10 12.17
N VAL A 48 -6.11 22.19 11.72
CA VAL A 48 -4.72 22.51 11.39
C VAL A 48 -4.66 23.00 9.96
N VAL A 49 -4.11 24.21 9.77
CA VAL A 49 -4.11 24.92 8.48
C VAL A 49 -2.71 24.92 7.86
N PHE A 50 -2.65 24.51 6.60
CA PHE A 50 -1.43 24.49 5.79
C PHE A 50 -1.61 25.44 4.60
N PRO A 51 -1.02 26.65 4.65
CA PRO A 51 -1.11 27.61 3.56
C PRO A 51 -0.13 27.27 2.44
N LYS A 52 -0.46 27.72 1.22
CA LYS A 52 0.39 27.65 0.03
C LYS A 52 0.76 26.23 -0.41
N VAL A 53 -0.15 25.28 -0.24
CA VAL A 53 0.03 23.92 -0.77
C VAL A 53 -0.25 23.94 -2.26
N VAL A 54 0.69 23.43 -3.05
CA VAL A 54 0.54 23.21 -4.50
C VAL A 54 -0.26 21.95 -4.73
N PHE A 55 -1.27 22.04 -5.57
CA PHE A 55 -2.10 20.88 -5.94
C PHE A 55 -2.53 20.94 -7.41
N GLY A 56 -2.98 19.81 -7.95
CA GLY A 56 -3.56 19.72 -9.28
C GLY A 56 -5.06 19.98 -9.24
N CYS A 57 -5.52 21.00 -9.98
CA CYS A 57 -6.93 21.23 -10.26
C CYS A 57 -7.29 20.48 -11.55
N GLY A 58 -7.84 19.28 -11.42
CA GLY A 58 -8.09 18.38 -12.55
C GLY A 58 -9.30 18.80 -13.38
N HIS A 59 -9.09 18.99 -14.69
CA HIS A 59 -10.16 19.33 -15.66
C HIS A 59 -10.50 18.18 -16.59
N ASN A 60 -9.57 17.25 -16.77
CA ASN A 60 -9.73 16.10 -17.65
C ASN A 60 -9.19 14.86 -16.91
N ASN A 61 -10.10 14.14 -16.25
CA ASN A 61 -9.83 12.97 -15.44
C ASN A 61 -10.66 11.81 -15.97
N ASP A 62 -10.06 10.63 -16.02
CA ASP A 62 -10.75 9.40 -16.42
C ASP A 62 -10.10 8.18 -15.79
N GLY A 63 -10.86 7.10 -15.63
CA GLY A 63 -10.38 5.84 -15.08
C GLY A 63 -11.32 5.24 -14.04
N THR A 64 -10.76 4.62 -13.01
CA THR A 64 -11.51 3.89 -11.96
C THR A 64 -12.09 4.78 -10.87
N PHE A 65 -12.02 6.11 -11.03
CA PHE A 65 -12.58 7.06 -10.06
C PHE A 65 -14.12 6.96 -10.04
N ASN A 66 -14.68 6.91 -8.84
CA ASN A 66 -16.13 6.89 -8.66
C ASN A 66 -16.65 8.30 -8.33
N GLU A 67 -17.97 8.47 -8.41
CA GLU A 67 -18.66 9.75 -8.20
C GLU A 67 -18.53 10.30 -6.77
N THR A 68 -18.09 9.48 -5.80
CA THR A 68 -17.93 9.88 -4.40
C THR A 68 -16.51 10.37 -4.09
N GLY A 69 -15.55 10.09 -4.96
CA GLY A 69 -14.17 10.54 -4.81
C GLY A 69 -14.00 11.97 -5.32
N SER A 70 -13.53 12.89 -4.47
CA SER A 70 -13.27 14.28 -4.84
C SER A 70 -11.81 14.56 -5.22
N GLY A 71 -10.92 13.59 -5.08
CA GLY A 71 -9.51 13.72 -5.44
C GLY A 71 -8.62 12.71 -4.74
N ILE A 72 -7.32 12.83 -4.98
CA ILE A 72 -6.28 11.96 -4.42
C ILE A 72 -5.27 12.83 -3.64
N VAL A 73 -4.92 12.38 -2.44
CA VAL A 73 -3.85 12.96 -1.64
C VAL A 73 -2.61 12.06 -1.76
N GLY A 74 -1.60 12.53 -2.49
CA GLY A 74 -0.35 11.81 -2.69
C GLY A 74 0.53 11.84 -1.45
N LEU A 75 0.86 10.65 -0.90
CA LEU A 75 1.72 10.48 0.27
C LEU A 75 3.14 10.00 -0.09
N GLY A 76 3.46 9.89 -1.37
CA GLY A 76 4.76 9.41 -1.83
C GLY A 76 5.92 10.36 -1.53
N GLY A 77 7.16 9.94 -1.87
CA GLY A 77 8.39 10.71 -1.67
C GLY A 77 8.63 11.82 -2.69
N GLY A 78 7.81 11.92 -3.75
CA GLY A 78 7.97 12.90 -4.83
C GLY A 78 7.76 14.34 -4.37
N ALA A 79 8.41 15.27 -5.05
CA ALA A 79 8.49 16.69 -4.65
C ALA A 79 7.13 17.40 -4.51
N VAL A 80 6.11 16.96 -5.23
CA VAL A 80 4.77 17.56 -5.20
C VAL A 80 3.80 16.87 -4.23
N SER A 81 4.23 15.81 -3.57
CA SER A 81 3.40 15.14 -2.57
C SER A 81 3.16 16.04 -1.37
N ILE A 82 2.02 15.83 -0.68
CA ILE A 82 1.71 16.59 0.53
C ILE A 82 2.77 16.38 1.62
N VAL A 83 3.32 15.18 1.73
CA VAL A 83 4.37 14.83 2.70
C VAL A 83 5.62 15.66 2.49
N ARG A 84 6.08 15.82 1.25
CA ARG A 84 7.26 16.62 0.91
C ARG A 84 7.02 18.12 1.06
N GLN A 85 5.84 18.59 0.68
CA GLN A 85 5.48 20.02 0.84
C GLN A 85 5.37 20.43 2.32
N LEU A 86 4.94 19.51 3.19
CA LEU A 86 4.81 19.76 4.63
C LEU A 86 6.01 19.28 5.45
N GLU A 87 7.07 18.76 4.83
CA GLU A 87 8.18 18.06 5.48
C GLU A 87 8.75 18.79 6.72
N THR A 88 9.00 20.08 6.60
CA THR A 88 9.51 20.90 7.72
C THR A 88 8.52 21.03 8.88
N THR A 89 7.22 21.01 8.59
CA THR A 89 6.16 21.15 9.60
C THR A 89 5.87 19.82 10.29
N ILE A 90 5.89 18.73 9.54
CA ILE A 90 5.58 17.38 10.05
C ILE A 90 6.83 16.60 10.47
N GLY A 91 8.04 17.15 10.28
CA GLY A 91 9.32 16.48 10.59
C GLY A 91 9.52 15.20 9.80
N GLY A 92 9.00 15.14 8.55
CA GLY A 92 9.08 13.95 7.69
C GLY A 92 8.34 12.73 8.26
N LYS A 93 7.33 12.92 9.11
CA LYS A 93 6.61 11.82 9.78
C LYS A 93 5.13 11.82 9.43
N PHE A 94 4.62 10.65 9.03
CA PHE A 94 3.19 10.43 8.87
C PHE A 94 2.86 8.96 9.18
N SER A 95 1.62 8.69 9.54
CA SER A 95 1.11 7.34 9.74
C SER A 95 -0.34 7.25 9.31
N TYR A 96 -0.77 6.05 8.95
CA TYR A 96 -2.17 5.76 8.68
C TYR A 96 -2.56 4.42 9.29
N CYS A 97 -3.87 4.28 9.52
CA CYS A 97 -4.51 3.05 9.98
C CYS A 97 -5.71 2.79 9.08
N LEU A 98 -5.60 1.81 8.20
CA LEU A 98 -6.66 1.46 7.25
C LEU A 98 -7.61 0.45 7.90
N THR A 99 -8.90 0.74 7.86
CA THR A 99 -9.95 -0.17 8.31
C THR A 99 -10.20 -1.26 7.27
N THR A 100 -10.83 -2.38 7.66
CA THR A 100 -11.28 -3.43 6.75
C THR A 100 -12.37 -2.92 5.79
N LEU A 101 -12.57 -3.63 4.67
CA LEU A 101 -13.51 -3.24 3.61
C LEU A 101 -14.96 -3.15 4.07
N ASP A 102 -15.36 -3.97 5.04
CA ASP A 102 -16.70 -4.04 5.62
C ASP A 102 -16.90 -3.08 6.80
N SER A 103 -15.85 -2.39 7.24
CA SER A 103 -15.89 -1.46 8.35
C SER A 103 -16.78 -0.25 8.05
N LYS A 104 -17.55 0.16 9.05
CA LYS A 104 -18.33 1.41 9.02
C LYS A 104 -17.54 2.60 9.57
N SER A 105 -16.35 2.36 10.11
CA SER A 105 -15.46 3.39 10.64
C SER A 105 -14.58 3.95 9.53
N SER A 106 -14.19 5.21 9.64
CA SER A 106 -13.23 5.82 8.71
C SER A 106 -11.79 5.45 9.08
N SER A 107 -10.97 5.21 8.07
CA SER A 107 -9.52 5.12 8.22
C SER A 107 -8.96 6.46 8.73
N LYS A 108 -7.81 6.40 9.38
CA LYS A 108 -7.15 7.58 9.99
C LYS A 108 -5.80 7.82 9.37
N ILE A 109 -5.44 9.10 9.27
CA ILE A 109 -4.09 9.56 8.92
C ILE A 109 -3.62 10.54 9.99
N SER A 110 -2.34 10.47 10.34
CA SER A 110 -1.70 11.38 11.29
C SER A 110 -0.41 11.92 10.69
N PHE A 111 -0.07 13.17 11.04
CA PHE A 111 1.14 13.84 10.59
C PHE A 111 1.94 14.37 11.79
N GLY A 112 3.26 14.44 11.61
CA GLY A 112 4.16 15.01 12.61
C GLY A 112 4.38 14.10 13.83
N PRO A 113 4.58 14.67 15.03
CA PRO A 113 4.93 13.92 16.23
C PRO A 113 3.91 12.83 16.61
N ASN A 114 2.63 13.04 16.28
CA ASN A 114 1.57 12.08 16.58
C ASN A 114 1.55 10.87 15.63
N ALA A 115 2.35 10.92 14.56
CA ALA A 115 2.46 9.82 13.60
C ALA A 115 3.51 8.77 13.98
N ILE A 116 4.21 8.95 15.12
CA ILE A 116 5.26 8.02 15.53
C ILE A 116 4.62 6.73 16.03
N VAL A 117 4.98 5.63 15.38
CA VAL A 117 4.56 4.29 15.78
C VAL A 117 5.56 3.70 16.73
N THR A 118 5.15 3.51 17.98
CA THR A 118 6.01 3.00 19.07
C THR A 118 5.26 1.97 19.91
N GLY A 119 6.00 1.10 20.55
CA GLY A 119 5.44 0.10 21.47
C GLY A 119 6.14 -1.26 21.33
N PRO A 120 5.82 -2.21 22.21
CA PRO A 120 6.51 -3.50 22.30
C PRO A 120 6.28 -4.43 21.09
N ASN A 121 5.20 -4.21 20.35
CA ASN A 121 4.83 -5.05 19.19
C ASN A 121 5.08 -4.36 17.86
N VAL A 122 5.86 -3.28 17.83
CA VAL A 122 6.22 -2.60 16.58
C VAL A 122 7.33 -3.38 15.90
N SER A 123 7.09 -3.79 14.67
CA SER A 123 8.11 -4.27 13.74
C SER A 123 8.51 -3.13 12.81
N SER A 124 9.80 -2.93 12.55
CA SER A 124 10.27 -1.84 11.69
C SER A 124 11.27 -2.33 10.65
N THR A 125 11.14 -1.82 9.43
CA THR A 125 12.02 -2.12 8.29
C THR A 125 12.62 -0.85 7.72
N PRO A 126 13.88 -0.87 7.24
CA PRO A 126 14.47 0.28 6.57
C PRO A 126 13.77 0.62 5.25
N ILE A 127 13.69 1.92 4.95
CA ILE A 127 13.38 2.42 3.61
C ILE A 127 14.68 2.45 2.80
N VAL A 128 14.69 1.81 1.65
CA VAL A 128 15.83 1.79 0.73
C VAL A 128 15.72 2.95 -0.25
N GLN A 129 16.79 3.72 -0.38
CA GLN A 129 16.85 4.84 -1.32
C GLN A 129 17.06 4.31 -2.75
N LYS A 130 16.05 4.44 -3.60
CA LYS A 130 16.08 4.07 -5.03
C LYS A 130 15.41 5.15 -5.88
N SER A 131 15.57 5.05 -7.18
CA SER A 131 14.89 5.90 -8.17
C SER A 131 13.77 5.12 -8.86
N PRO A 132 12.61 5.74 -9.10
CA PRO A 132 12.24 7.11 -8.71
C PRO A 132 11.98 7.24 -7.18
N ASP A 133 12.31 8.39 -6.61
CA ASP A 133 12.13 8.70 -5.19
C ASP A 133 10.66 8.91 -4.77
N THR A 134 9.75 8.81 -5.73
CA THR A 134 8.30 8.84 -5.49
C THR A 134 7.83 7.66 -4.65
N PHE A 135 8.50 6.50 -4.75
CA PHE A 135 8.12 5.27 -4.05
C PHE A 135 8.92 5.06 -2.77
N TYR A 136 8.30 4.38 -1.81
CA TYR A 136 8.96 3.88 -0.61
C TYR A 136 9.34 2.42 -0.83
N TYR A 137 10.64 2.18 -1.04
CA TYR A 137 11.17 0.85 -1.30
C TYR A 137 11.53 0.15 0.01
N LEU A 138 11.06 -1.07 0.16
CA LEU A 138 11.38 -1.98 1.24
C LEU A 138 12.09 -3.22 0.69
N THR A 139 12.68 -4.02 1.56
CA THR A 139 13.28 -5.30 1.17
C THR A 139 12.44 -6.45 1.73
N LEU A 140 11.75 -7.17 0.86
CA LEU A 140 11.05 -8.41 1.19
C LEU A 140 12.01 -9.58 1.02
N GLU A 141 12.30 -10.31 2.09
CA GLU A 141 13.19 -11.48 2.09
C GLU A 141 12.46 -12.76 1.71
N GLY A 142 11.14 -12.79 1.93
CA GLY A 142 10.28 -13.92 1.60
C GLY A 142 8.95 -13.86 2.32
N VAL A 143 8.20 -14.95 2.22
CA VAL A 143 6.97 -15.16 2.99
C VAL A 143 6.98 -16.52 3.66
N SER A 144 6.19 -16.73 4.71
CA SER A 144 5.98 -18.06 5.28
C SER A 144 4.51 -18.32 5.55
N VAL A 145 4.11 -19.60 5.46
CA VAL A 145 2.79 -20.12 5.80
C VAL A 145 3.00 -21.20 6.84
N GLY A 146 2.57 -20.94 8.06
CA GLY A 146 2.89 -21.83 9.19
C GLY A 146 4.41 -21.99 9.35
N ASN A 147 4.90 -23.24 9.22
CA ASN A 147 6.34 -23.55 9.33
C ASN A 147 7.08 -23.59 7.98
N GLU A 148 6.39 -23.39 6.86
CA GLU A 148 6.97 -23.41 5.51
C GLU A 148 7.40 -22.02 5.11
N ALA A 149 8.72 -21.82 4.98
CA ALA A 149 9.31 -20.54 4.56
C ALA A 149 9.65 -20.57 3.06
N LEU A 150 9.23 -19.52 2.35
CA LEU A 150 9.42 -19.32 0.92
C LEU A 150 10.29 -18.08 0.74
N ALA A 151 11.54 -18.25 0.29
CA ALA A 151 12.46 -17.14 0.09
C ALA A 151 12.13 -16.38 -1.21
N TYR A 152 12.34 -15.07 -1.17
CA TYR A 152 12.33 -14.25 -2.37
C TYR A 152 13.53 -14.62 -3.25
N TYR A 153 13.28 -15.22 -4.40
CA TYR A 153 14.33 -15.71 -5.30
C TYR A 153 14.34 -14.92 -6.61
N ILE A 154 15.53 -14.43 -6.99
CA ILE A 154 15.73 -13.81 -8.30
C ILE A 154 16.39 -14.86 -9.21
N PRO A 155 15.71 -15.32 -10.27
CA PRO A 155 16.32 -16.19 -11.26
C PRO A 155 17.58 -15.53 -11.86
N ASN A 156 18.66 -16.30 -11.97
CA ASN A 156 19.96 -15.86 -12.52
C ASN A 156 20.86 -15.00 -11.61
N SER A 157 20.56 -14.81 -10.35
CA SER A 157 21.55 -14.30 -9.39
C SER A 157 22.59 -15.38 -9.06
N ASN A 158 23.85 -15.10 -9.33
CA ASN A 158 24.98 -16.02 -9.02
C ASN A 158 25.28 -16.11 -7.52
N SER A 159 24.57 -15.40 -6.68
CA SER A 159 24.76 -15.39 -5.24
C SER A 159 23.60 -16.09 -4.53
N LYS A 160 23.92 -17.17 -3.84
CA LYS A 160 22.97 -17.99 -3.05
C LYS A 160 22.40 -17.31 -1.81
N ALA A 161 22.62 -16.01 -1.56
CA ALA A 161 22.43 -15.48 -0.22
C ALA A 161 22.01 -14.01 -0.10
N SER A 162 21.79 -13.26 -1.16
CA SER A 162 21.32 -11.87 -0.97
C SER A 162 20.13 -11.57 -1.84
N VAL A 163 19.03 -11.24 -1.19
CA VAL A 163 17.88 -10.62 -1.81
C VAL A 163 18.28 -9.20 -2.26
N GLU A 164 17.84 -8.75 -3.41
CA GLU A 164 18.08 -7.37 -3.86
C GLU A 164 17.40 -6.40 -2.90
N GLU A 165 18.16 -5.44 -2.36
CA GLU A 165 17.62 -4.41 -1.50
C GLU A 165 16.63 -3.52 -2.26
N GLY A 166 15.52 -3.17 -1.61
CA GLY A 166 14.48 -2.35 -2.22
C GLY A 166 13.75 -3.06 -3.37
N ASN A 167 13.48 -4.34 -3.22
CA ASN A 167 12.84 -5.19 -4.22
C ASN A 167 11.31 -5.09 -4.24
N ILE A 168 10.71 -4.40 -3.30
CA ILE A 168 9.26 -4.18 -3.20
C ILE A 168 8.97 -2.75 -2.75
N ILE A 169 7.91 -2.16 -3.28
CA ILE A 169 7.40 -0.88 -2.75
C ILE A 169 6.20 -1.13 -1.83
N ILE A 170 6.02 -0.25 -0.83
CA ILE A 170 4.79 -0.20 -0.04
C ILE A 170 3.91 0.91 -0.61
N ASP A 171 2.69 0.55 -1.03
CA ASP A 171 1.76 1.46 -1.68
C ASP A 171 0.33 1.27 -1.16
N SER A 172 -0.18 2.27 -0.45
CA SER A 172 -1.57 2.28 0.03
C SER A 172 -2.60 2.58 -1.08
N GLY A 173 -2.15 3.02 -2.24
CA GLY A 173 -2.97 3.27 -3.43
C GLY A 173 -3.20 2.04 -4.31
N THR A 174 -2.42 0.96 -4.11
CA THR A 174 -2.58 -0.30 -4.81
C THR A 174 -3.32 -1.31 -3.93
N THR A 175 -4.36 -1.94 -4.46
CA THR A 175 -5.22 -2.83 -3.66
C THR A 175 -4.54 -4.15 -3.32
N LEU A 176 -4.03 -4.86 -4.33
CA LEU A 176 -3.44 -6.19 -4.21
C LEU A 176 -1.93 -6.12 -3.95
N THR A 177 -1.37 -7.19 -3.41
CA THR A 177 0.08 -7.34 -3.31
C THR A 177 0.60 -8.13 -4.50
N TYR A 178 1.54 -7.51 -5.22
CA TYR A 178 2.21 -8.08 -6.37
C TYR A 178 3.58 -8.62 -5.95
N ILE A 179 3.83 -9.89 -6.25
CA ILE A 179 5.11 -10.58 -5.95
C ILE A 179 5.61 -11.31 -7.19
N PRO A 180 6.92 -11.63 -7.27
CA PRO A 180 7.44 -12.41 -8.39
C PRO A 180 6.72 -13.74 -8.56
N SER A 181 6.50 -14.14 -9.82
CA SER A 181 5.78 -15.37 -10.17
C SER A 181 6.34 -16.59 -9.45
N SER A 182 7.65 -16.71 -9.31
CA SER A 182 8.28 -17.84 -8.61
C SER A 182 7.93 -17.91 -7.12
N LEU A 183 7.81 -16.75 -6.45
CA LEU A 183 7.39 -16.68 -5.05
C LEU A 183 5.89 -16.96 -4.92
N TYR A 184 5.09 -16.43 -5.87
CA TYR A 184 3.65 -16.66 -5.93
C TYR A 184 3.33 -18.17 -6.10
N GLU A 185 3.98 -18.86 -7.03
CA GLU A 185 3.78 -20.31 -7.27
C GLU A 185 4.07 -21.14 -6.02
N GLY A 186 5.14 -20.80 -5.30
CA GLY A 186 5.47 -21.44 -4.02
C GLY A 186 4.39 -21.20 -2.96
N LEU A 187 3.92 -19.95 -2.84
CA LEU A 187 2.87 -19.55 -1.90
C LEU A 187 1.55 -20.25 -2.23
N GLU A 188 1.13 -20.22 -3.49
CA GLU A 188 -0.08 -20.90 -3.98
C GLU A 188 -0.04 -22.40 -3.66
N SER A 189 1.06 -23.08 -4.02
CA SER A 189 1.22 -24.51 -3.74
C SER A 189 1.19 -24.86 -2.25
N THR A 190 1.74 -23.99 -1.39
CA THR A 190 1.73 -24.21 0.06
C THR A 190 0.34 -24.00 0.66
N LEU A 191 -0.37 -22.97 0.20
CA LEU A 191 -1.74 -22.71 0.62
C LEU A 191 -2.71 -23.81 0.16
N GLU A 192 -2.58 -24.32 -1.07
CA GLU A 192 -3.38 -25.45 -1.57
C GLU A 192 -3.28 -26.68 -0.69
N LYS A 193 -2.11 -26.97 -0.12
CA LYS A 193 -1.92 -28.10 0.80
C LYS A 193 -2.50 -27.84 2.18
N SER A 194 -2.64 -26.58 2.56
CA SER A 194 -3.02 -26.16 3.92
C SER A 194 -4.51 -25.83 4.04
N ILE A 195 -5.17 -25.45 2.94
CA ILE A 195 -6.57 -25.04 2.93
C ILE A 195 -7.44 -26.22 2.51
N SER A 196 -8.36 -26.61 3.38
CA SER A 196 -9.38 -27.62 3.07
C SER A 196 -10.62 -26.91 2.51
N GLY A 197 -10.69 -26.77 1.20
CA GLY A 197 -11.80 -26.11 0.50
C GLY A 197 -11.96 -26.59 -0.94
N ASN A 198 -13.09 -26.26 -1.55
CA ASN A 198 -13.30 -26.51 -2.96
C ASN A 198 -12.68 -25.38 -3.78
N ARG A 199 -11.56 -25.67 -4.47
CA ARG A 199 -10.92 -24.69 -5.36
C ARG A 199 -11.81 -24.40 -6.56
N VAL A 200 -11.97 -23.13 -6.88
CA VAL A 200 -12.74 -22.64 -8.03
C VAL A 200 -11.90 -21.66 -8.84
N SER A 201 -12.31 -21.44 -10.08
CA SER A 201 -11.69 -20.40 -10.90
C SER A 201 -12.24 -19.02 -10.52
N ASP A 202 -11.41 -18.01 -10.58
CA ASP A 202 -11.85 -16.62 -10.46
C ASP A 202 -12.79 -16.25 -11.61
N PRO A 203 -14.01 -15.78 -11.33
CA PRO A 203 -14.95 -15.36 -12.38
C PRO A 203 -14.45 -14.22 -13.26
N GLN A 204 -13.52 -13.40 -12.73
CA GLN A 204 -12.94 -12.24 -13.43
C GLN A 204 -11.59 -12.55 -14.09
N GLY A 205 -10.98 -13.69 -13.76
CA GLY A 205 -9.68 -14.11 -14.31
C GLY A 205 -8.47 -13.29 -13.82
N LEU A 206 -8.60 -12.59 -12.69
CA LEU A 206 -7.54 -11.77 -12.10
C LEU A 206 -6.74 -12.55 -11.04
N PHE A 207 -7.42 -13.41 -10.27
CA PHE A 207 -6.85 -14.13 -9.13
C PHE A 207 -6.53 -15.58 -9.50
N GLY A 208 -5.35 -16.06 -9.10
CA GLY A 208 -4.91 -17.43 -9.38
C GLY A 208 -5.47 -18.46 -8.41
N LEU A 209 -5.64 -18.13 -7.13
CA LEU A 209 -6.10 -19.04 -6.09
C LEU A 209 -7.40 -18.57 -5.46
N CYS A 210 -8.48 -19.28 -5.77
CA CYS A 210 -9.82 -19.00 -5.23
C CYS A 210 -10.48 -20.27 -4.68
N TYR A 211 -11.35 -20.10 -3.71
CA TYR A 211 -12.13 -21.15 -3.07
C TYR A 211 -13.60 -20.76 -2.98
N GLU A 212 -14.45 -21.78 -3.06
CA GLU A 212 -15.86 -21.63 -2.74
C GLU A 212 -16.03 -21.36 -1.23
N LEU A 213 -16.74 -20.30 -0.89
CA LEU A 213 -17.07 -19.99 0.49
C LEU A 213 -18.13 -20.97 0.99
N PRO A 214 -17.87 -21.73 2.07
CA PRO A 214 -18.85 -22.67 2.61
C PRO A 214 -20.16 -21.98 3.01
N ASN A 215 -21.29 -22.70 2.92
CA ASN A 215 -22.62 -22.17 3.24
C ASN A 215 -22.76 -21.62 4.68
N ASN A 216 -21.91 -22.08 5.61
CA ASN A 216 -21.84 -21.53 6.98
C ASN A 216 -21.04 -20.22 7.07
N GLY A 217 -20.43 -19.78 5.97
CA GLY A 217 -19.60 -18.58 5.91
C GLY A 217 -18.21 -18.71 6.56
N GLU A 218 -17.87 -19.90 7.06
CA GLU A 218 -16.58 -20.14 7.72
C GLU A 218 -15.53 -20.60 6.69
N PHE A 219 -14.67 -19.70 6.28
CA PHE A 219 -13.46 -19.99 5.52
C PHE A 219 -12.26 -19.87 6.47
N ASN A 220 -11.37 -20.85 6.43
CA ASN A 220 -10.19 -20.87 7.29
C ASN A 220 -8.93 -21.00 6.45
N ALA A 221 -8.17 -19.93 6.36
CA ALA A 221 -6.84 -19.92 5.77
C ALA A 221 -5.79 -19.68 6.86
N PRO A 222 -4.60 -20.27 6.75
CA PRO A 222 -3.50 -19.97 7.65
C PRO A 222 -3.03 -18.53 7.48
N SER A 223 -2.47 -17.93 8.55
CA SER A 223 -1.78 -16.64 8.44
C SER A 223 -0.54 -16.77 7.56
N ILE A 224 -0.23 -15.69 6.87
CA ILE A 224 0.97 -15.54 6.06
C ILE A 224 1.85 -14.50 6.73
N ILE A 225 3.14 -14.80 6.92
CA ILE A 225 4.08 -13.82 7.45
C ILE A 225 4.91 -13.28 6.29
N ALA A 226 4.84 -11.96 6.07
CA ALA A 226 5.75 -11.26 5.18
C ALA A 226 7.03 -10.90 5.95
N HIS A 227 8.17 -11.41 5.47
CA HIS A 227 9.48 -11.20 6.09
C HIS A 227 10.19 -10.05 5.39
N PHE A 228 10.14 -8.87 5.97
CA PHE A 228 10.96 -7.73 5.56
C PHE A 228 12.26 -7.71 6.34
N THR A 229 13.29 -7.06 5.81
CA THR A 229 14.54 -6.85 6.55
C THR A 229 14.25 -6.17 7.90
N GLY A 230 14.47 -6.91 8.99
CA GLY A 230 14.25 -6.42 10.36
C GLY A 230 12.79 -6.41 10.84
N ALA A 231 11.81 -6.84 10.03
CA ALA A 231 10.41 -6.85 10.41
C ALA A 231 9.66 -8.08 9.88
N ASN A 232 8.90 -8.73 10.75
CA ASN A 232 7.93 -9.75 10.38
C ASN A 232 6.51 -9.16 10.49
N VAL A 233 5.76 -9.19 9.41
CA VAL A 233 4.38 -8.70 9.34
C VAL A 233 3.46 -9.90 9.16
N GLU A 234 2.72 -10.25 10.22
CA GLU A 234 1.76 -11.34 10.18
C GLU A 234 0.44 -10.86 9.58
N LEU A 235 0.10 -11.42 8.44
CA LEU A 235 -1.13 -11.15 7.69
C LEU A 235 -2.16 -12.22 8.04
N THR A 236 -3.28 -11.79 8.61
CA THR A 236 -4.41 -12.67 8.91
C THR A 236 -5.21 -12.98 7.64
N GLN A 237 -6.17 -13.88 7.75
CA GLN A 237 -7.06 -14.20 6.64
C GLN A 237 -7.78 -12.94 6.09
N GLU A 238 -8.16 -11.99 6.93
CA GLU A 238 -8.81 -10.74 6.52
C GLU A 238 -7.93 -9.87 5.61
N ASN A 239 -6.61 -10.01 5.72
CA ASN A 239 -5.66 -9.34 4.84
C ASN A 239 -5.47 -10.12 3.53
N THR A 240 -5.44 -11.46 3.60
CA THR A 240 -4.91 -12.33 2.55
C THR A 240 -5.96 -12.93 1.65
N PHE A 241 -7.22 -12.95 2.07
CA PHE A 241 -8.34 -13.44 1.27
C PHE A 241 -9.49 -12.45 1.26
N VAL A 242 -10.08 -12.23 0.09
CA VAL A 242 -11.23 -11.33 -0.10
C VAL A 242 -12.34 -12.04 -0.87
N GLU A 243 -13.59 -11.79 -0.48
CA GLU A 243 -14.75 -12.24 -1.27
C GLU A 243 -14.85 -11.36 -2.52
N VAL A 244 -14.56 -11.94 -3.69
CA VAL A 244 -14.53 -11.24 -4.99
C VAL A 244 -15.88 -11.28 -5.69
N GLU A 245 -16.65 -12.31 -5.41
CA GLU A 245 -18.03 -12.51 -5.82
C GLU A 245 -18.73 -13.31 -4.73
N LYS A 246 -20.05 -13.21 -4.66
CA LYS A 246 -20.84 -13.91 -3.64
C LYS A 246 -20.52 -15.40 -3.62
N GLY A 247 -19.92 -15.83 -2.52
CA GLY A 247 -19.55 -17.22 -2.29
C GLY A 247 -18.19 -17.62 -2.89
N VAL A 248 -17.37 -16.69 -3.36
CA VAL A 248 -16.02 -16.94 -3.87
C VAL A 248 -15.01 -16.05 -3.18
N VAL A 249 -14.06 -16.65 -2.46
CA VAL A 249 -12.95 -15.96 -1.81
C VAL A 249 -11.65 -16.25 -2.54
N CYS A 250 -10.85 -15.21 -2.78
CA CYS A 250 -9.59 -15.31 -3.52
C CYS A 250 -8.41 -14.73 -2.74
N LEU A 251 -7.23 -15.31 -2.98
CA LEU A 251 -5.95 -14.85 -2.43
C LEU A 251 -5.60 -13.47 -3.00
N THR A 252 -5.24 -12.54 -2.14
CA THR A 252 -4.94 -11.14 -2.49
C THR A 252 -3.48 -10.89 -2.90
N PHE A 253 -2.67 -11.95 -2.94
CA PHE A 253 -1.40 -11.95 -3.65
C PHE A 253 -1.62 -12.32 -5.12
N VAL A 254 -0.91 -11.63 -6.00
CA VAL A 254 -0.94 -11.91 -7.46
C VAL A 254 0.48 -11.93 -8.02
N PRO A 255 0.74 -12.77 -9.04
CA PRO A 255 2.05 -12.81 -9.66
C PRO A 255 2.33 -11.56 -10.49
N SER A 256 3.59 -11.12 -10.51
CA SER A 256 4.06 -10.04 -11.37
C SER A 256 5.50 -10.30 -11.82
N GLU A 257 5.79 -9.94 -13.08
CA GLU A 257 7.15 -9.92 -13.61
C GLU A 257 7.79 -8.50 -13.50
N ASP A 258 6.98 -7.54 -13.09
CA ASP A 258 7.38 -6.14 -12.90
C ASP A 258 7.74 -5.85 -11.43
N LEU A 259 7.69 -4.58 -11.04
CA LEU A 259 7.91 -4.13 -9.68
C LEU A 259 6.94 -4.80 -8.69
N ALA A 260 7.49 -5.40 -7.64
CA ALA A 260 6.69 -5.94 -6.56
C ALA A 260 6.08 -4.80 -5.72
N ILE A 261 4.84 -4.99 -5.27
CA ILE A 261 4.07 -3.97 -4.54
C ILE A 261 3.39 -4.61 -3.33
N PHE A 262 3.62 -4.07 -2.15
CA PHE A 262 2.87 -4.42 -0.94
C PHE A 262 1.62 -3.54 -0.86
N GLY A 263 0.47 -4.10 -1.27
CA GLY A 263 -0.78 -3.40 -1.45
C GLY A 263 -1.58 -3.16 -0.16
N ASN A 264 -2.66 -2.38 -0.27
CA ASN A 264 -3.39 -1.87 0.90
C ASN A 264 -4.20 -2.93 1.65
N LEU A 265 -4.66 -4.01 1.01
CA LEU A 265 -5.34 -5.10 1.72
C LEU A 265 -4.43 -5.72 2.79
N HIS A 266 -3.12 -5.84 2.51
CA HIS A 266 -2.14 -6.32 3.47
C HIS A 266 -1.70 -5.26 4.50
N GLN A 267 -2.18 -4.05 4.36
CA GLN A 267 -1.92 -2.94 5.28
C GLN A 267 -3.11 -2.63 6.22
N MET A 268 -4.27 -3.26 5.99
CA MET A 268 -5.45 -3.09 6.84
C MET A 268 -5.20 -3.65 8.24
N ASN A 269 -5.76 -2.99 9.25
CA ASN A 269 -5.58 -3.31 10.67
C ASN A 269 -4.11 -3.30 11.12
N PHE A 270 -3.31 -2.43 10.48
CA PHE A 270 -2.00 -2.02 10.96
C PHE A 270 -1.94 -0.50 11.08
N LEU A 271 -1.44 0.00 12.20
CA LEU A 271 -0.94 1.36 12.26
C LEU A 271 0.44 1.37 11.60
N ILE A 272 0.52 1.95 10.41
CA ILE A 272 1.74 2.02 9.61
C ILE A 272 2.31 3.43 9.69
N GLY A 273 3.53 3.55 10.20
CA GLY A 273 4.20 4.84 10.39
C GLY A 273 5.47 4.95 9.58
N TYR A 274 5.60 6.08 8.92
CA TYR A 274 6.78 6.48 8.15
C TYR A 274 7.58 7.50 8.94
N ASP A 275 8.83 7.22 9.15
CA ASP A 275 9.83 8.14 9.71
C ASP A 275 10.90 8.36 8.64
N LEU A 276 10.67 9.37 7.81
CA LEU A 276 11.54 9.66 6.65
C LEU A 276 12.89 10.26 7.08
N GLU A 277 12.96 10.85 8.27
CA GLU A 277 14.21 11.33 8.85
C GLU A 277 15.14 10.16 9.20
N ASN A 278 14.57 9.09 9.79
CA ASN A 278 15.30 7.88 10.16
C ASN A 278 15.19 6.76 9.11
N GLN A 279 14.61 7.05 7.93
CA GLN A 279 14.50 6.14 6.80
C GLN A 279 13.93 4.77 7.19
N LYS A 280 12.76 4.74 7.82
CA LYS A 280 12.11 3.49 8.25
C LYS A 280 10.59 3.55 8.18
N VAL A 281 10.00 2.38 8.00
CA VAL A 281 8.57 2.12 8.15
C VAL A 281 8.36 1.20 9.34
N GLY A 282 7.40 1.55 10.20
CA GLY A 282 6.97 0.73 11.34
C GLY A 282 5.58 0.17 11.12
N PHE A 283 5.38 -1.07 11.52
CA PHE A 283 4.11 -1.78 11.49
C PHE A 283 3.70 -2.14 12.91
N LEU A 284 2.49 -1.76 13.31
CA LEU A 284 1.89 -2.14 14.59
C LEU A 284 0.51 -2.76 14.32
N PRO A 285 0.30 -4.05 14.60
CA PRO A 285 -1.04 -4.65 14.54
C PRO A 285 -2.03 -3.84 15.40
N THR A 286 -3.11 -3.38 14.78
CA THR A 286 -4.02 -2.40 15.40
C THR A 286 -5.43 -2.59 14.85
N ASP A 287 -6.44 -2.64 15.70
CA ASP A 287 -7.82 -2.53 15.25
C ASP A 287 -8.11 -1.08 14.83
N CYS A 288 -7.99 -0.82 13.51
CA CYS A 288 -8.13 0.52 12.96
C CYS A 288 -9.54 1.09 13.06
N SER A 289 -10.55 0.26 13.30
CA SER A 289 -11.92 0.71 13.52
C SER A 289 -12.11 1.42 14.87
N LYS A 290 -11.18 1.20 15.82
CA LYS A 290 -11.18 1.75 17.18
C LYS A 290 -10.17 2.86 17.42
N THR A 291 -9.33 3.19 16.45
CA THR A 291 -8.38 4.30 16.59
C THR A 291 -9.12 5.63 16.62
N GLN A 292 -8.83 6.45 17.63
CA GLN A 292 -9.39 7.81 17.82
C GLN A 292 -8.55 8.86 17.10
#